data_37dfccd651124ed4baa700ee97558ebf
#
_entry.id   37dfccd651124ed4baa700ee97558ebf
#
_cell.length_a   1.000
_cell.length_b   1.000
_cell.length_c   1.000
_cell.angle_alpha   90.00
_cell.angle_beta   90.00
_cell.angle_gamma   90.00
#
_symmetry.space_group_name_H-M   'P 1'
#
loop_
_entity.id
_entity.type
_entity.pdbx_description
1 polymer ?
#
loop_
_entity_poly.entity_id
_entity_poly.type
_entity_poly.pdbx_seq_one_letter_code
_entity_poly.pdbx_strand_id
1 'polypeptide(L)'
;MIETEGDQILSIKGDKNDPLSRGHVCPKATALQDIHEDPDRLRQPLRRITNAAGELQWQQISWDDALDSAARGLIDVHEKYGVHAIGVYMGNPTVHNHGMMTHQGNLFRLLRTNNRFSATSVDQLPHHLAALWLFGHKLLFPIPDIDRSDYMLMLGANPIASNGSIWTVPDVKKRIKALQARYGPTAMTGDG
;
A
#
# COMPACT_ATOMS: atom_id res chain seq x y z
N MET A 1 7.17 6.54 15.63
CA MET A 1 8.07 5.85 16.58
C MET A 1 7.39 4.58 17.04
N ILE A 2 8.12 3.50 17.06
CA ILE A 2 7.66 2.20 17.59
C ILE A 2 8.57 1.90 18.78
N GLU A 3 7.98 1.60 19.91
CA GLU A 3 8.66 1.20 21.14
C GLU A 3 8.47 -0.30 21.31
N THR A 4 9.55 -1.04 21.50
CA THR A 4 9.53 -2.50 21.59
C THR A 4 10.30 -3.01 22.78
N GLU A 5 9.90 -4.16 23.32
CA GLU A 5 10.65 -4.95 24.28
C GLU A 5 10.76 -6.38 23.76
N GLY A 6 11.96 -6.77 23.33
CA GLY A 6 12.12 -8.00 22.55
C GLY A 6 11.27 -7.98 21.27
N ASP A 7 10.41 -8.97 21.10
CA ASP A 7 9.49 -9.10 19.96
C ASP A 7 8.12 -8.43 20.19
N GLN A 8 7.89 -7.87 21.38
CA GLN A 8 6.63 -7.25 21.73
C GLN A 8 6.64 -5.75 21.38
N ILE A 9 5.56 -5.27 20.78
CA ILE A 9 5.34 -3.85 20.50
C ILE A 9 4.62 -3.23 21.71
N LEU A 10 5.30 -2.31 22.41
CA LEU A 10 4.71 -1.62 23.57
C LEU A 10 3.87 -0.42 23.15
N SER A 11 4.27 0.30 22.12
CA SER A 11 3.50 1.44 21.63
C SER A 11 3.89 1.84 20.20
N ILE A 12 2.90 2.37 19.47
CA ILE A 12 3.09 3.03 18.17
C ILE A 12 2.56 4.45 18.29
N LYS A 13 3.45 5.44 18.20
CA LYS A 13 3.13 6.87 18.36
C LYS A 13 3.75 7.70 17.25
N GLY A 14 3.11 8.82 16.91
CA GLY A 14 3.71 9.82 16.03
C GLY A 14 4.90 10.52 16.68
N ASP A 15 5.87 10.92 15.86
CA ASP A 15 6.98 11.76 16.32
C ASP A 15 6.55 13.23 16.29
N LYS A 16 6.48 13.87 17.45
CA LYS A 16 6.10 15.28 17.56
C LYS A 16 7.15 16.24 16.97
N ASN A 17 8.39 15.76 16.83
CA ASN A 17 9.49 16.54 16.27
C ASN A 17 9.58 16.42 14.74
N ASP A 18 8.84 15.48 14.13
CA ASP A 18 8.77 15.38 12.68
C ASP A 18 8.03 16.61 12.09
N PRO A 19 8.69 17.41 11.23
CA PRO A 19 8.11 18.68 10.74
C PRO A 19 6.90 18.47 9.82
N LEU A 20 6.76 17.29 9.19
CA LEU A 20 5.66 16.96 8.30
C LEU A 20 4.42 16.50 9.07
N SER A 21 4.56 15.44 9.85
CA SER A 21 3.44 14.81 10.57
C SER A 21 3.08 15.53 11.87
N ARG A 22 4.04 16.20 12.50
CA ARG A 22 3.86 16.92 13.79
C ARG A 22 3.22 16.05 14.85
N GLY A 23 3.58 14.77 14.86
CA GLY A 23 3.05 13.77 15.78
C GLY A 23 1.74 13.12 15.34
N HIS A 24 1.20 13.45 14.17
CA HIS A 24 0.06 12.73 13.61
C HIS A 24 0.46 11.33 13.18
N VAL A 25 -0.37 10.36 13.53
CA VAL A 25 -0.25 8.98 13.05
C VAL A 25 -1.62 8.48 12.62
N CYS A 26 -1.66 7.80 11.49
CA CYS A 26 -2.89 7.22 10.97
C CYS A 26 -3.37 6.06 11.87
N PRO A 27 -4.67 5.90 12.12
CA PRO A 27 -5.21 4.77 12.89
C PRO A 27 -4.78 3.40 12.37
N LYS A 28 -4.56 3.26 11.06
CA LYS A 28 -4.03 2.01 10.48
C LYS A 28 -2.61 1.67 10.98
N ALA A 29 -1.80 2.68 11.22
CA ALA A 29 -0.44 2.46 11.72
C ALA A 29 -0.44 2.02 13.19
N THR A 30 -1.34 2.57 14.02
CA THR A 30 -1.48 2.12 15.42
C THR A 30 -2.04 0.70 15.51
N ALA A 31 -2.90 0.29 14.58
CA ALA A 31 -3.45 -1.06 14.51
C ALA A 31 -2.44 -2.13 14.01
N LEU A 32 -1.23 -1.74 13.60
CA LEU A 32 -0.19 -2.71 13.22
C LEU A 32 0.24 -3.60 14.39
N GLN A 33 0.14 -3.12 15.61
CA GLN A 33 0.39 -3.92 16.80
C GLN A 33 -0.53 -5.13 16.85
N ASP A 34 -1.84 -4.93 16.69
CA ASP A 34 -2.83 -6.01 16.71
C ASP A 34 -2.54 -7.07 15.64
N ILE A 35 -2.13 -6.64 14.43
CA ILE A 35 -1.75 -7.57 13.35
C ILE A 35 -0.47 -8.34 13.68
N HIS A 36 0.50 -7.69 14.33
CA HIS A 36 1.77 -8.33 14.69
C HIS A 36 1.57 -9.39 15.77
N GLU A 37 0.74 -9.10 16.75
CA GLU A 37 0.50 -9.92 17.93
C GLU A 37 -0.68 -10.90 17.78
N ASP A 38 -1.40 -10.83 16.65
CA ASP A 38 -2.56 -11.69 16.37
C ASP A 38 -2.20 -13.18 16.51
N PRO A 39 -2.86 -13.92 17.40
CA PRO A 39 -2.61 -15.35 17.60
C PRO A 39 -2.94 -16.19 16.37
N ASP A 40 -3.87 -15.72 15.52
CA ASP A 40 -4.27 -16.42 14.29
C ASP A 40 -3.35 -16.07 13.10
N ARG A 41 -2.37 -15.21 13.28
CA ARG A 41 -1.41 -14.86 12.24
C ARG A 41 -0.59 -16.08 11.81
N LEU A 42 -0.63 -16.41 10.53
CA LEU A 42 0.20 -17.47 9.96
C LEU A 42 1.68 -17.11 10.05
N ARG A 43 2.44 -17.94 10.75
CA ARG A 43 3.91 -17.78 10.93
C ARG A 43 4.72 -18.77 10.13
N GLN A 44 4.06 -19.80 9.57
CA GLN A 44 4.63 -20.85 8.75
C GLN A 44 3.78 -21.08 7.52
N PRO A 45 4.37 -21.54 6.41
CA PRO A 45 3.61 -21.90 5.21
C PRO A 45 2.63 -23.05 5.49
N LEU A 46 1.45 -22.97 4.88
CA LEU A 46 0.44 -24.00 4.92
C LEU A 46 0.17 -24.54 3.53
N ARG A 47 0.10 -25.87 3.39
CA ARG A 47 -0.36 -26.55 2.18
C ARG A 47 -1.76 -27.10 2.39
N ARG A 48 -2.64 -26.85 1.43
CA ARG A 48 -3.96 -27.47 1.42
C ARG A 48 -3.82 -28.91 0.94
N ILE A 49 -4.30 -29.87 1.74
CA ILE A 49 -4.32 -31.29 1.43
C ILE A 49 -5.74 -31.84 1.54
N THR A 50 -6.00 -32.98 0.92
CA THR A 50 -7.23 -33.75 1.13
C THR A 50 -6.87 -34.95 2.02
N ASN A 51 -7.56 -35.08 3.16
CA ASN A 51 -7.33 -36.23 4.05
C ASN A 51 -7.95 -37.51 3.50
N ALA A 52 -7.76 -38.62 4.21
CA ALA A 52 -8.27 -39.94 3.80
C ALA A 52 -9.83 -39.99 3.76
N ALA A 53 -10.51 -39.10 4.45
CA ALA A 53 -11.97 -38.97 4.43
C ALA A 53 -12.48 -38.07 3.28
N GLY A 54 -11.59 -37.53 2.44
CA GLY A 54 -11.96 -36.59 1.37
C GLY A 54 -12.15 -35.14 1.82
N GLU A 55 -11.82 -34.79 3.06
CA GLU A 55 -11.98 -33.44 3.61
C GLU A 55 -10.72 -32.61 3.35
N LEU A 56 -10.93 -31.32 3.09
CA LEU A 56 -9.83 -30.36 2.91
C LEU A 56 -9.26 -29.96 4.27
N GLN A 57 -7.96 -30.07 4.41
CA GLN A 57 -7.20 -29.69 5.59
C GLN A 57 -5.98 -28.84 5.25
N TRP A 58 -5.53 -28.04 6.22
CA TRP A 58 -4.29 -27.29 6.12
C TRP A 58 -3.17 -27.99 6.88
N GLN A 59 -2.09 -28.29 6.18
CA GLN A 59 -0.89 -28.88 6.74
C GLN A 59 0.24 -27.86 6.76
N GLN A 60 0.88 -27.71 7.90
CA GLN A 60 2.11 -26.92 8.00
C GLN A 60 3.24 -27.63 7.27
N ILE A 61 4.01 -26.87 6.47
CA ILE A 61 5.16 -27.35 5.71
C ILE A 61 6.36 -26.45 5.94
N SER A 62 7.56 -26.89 5.56
CA SER A 62 8.75 -26.05 5.60
C SER A 62 8.70 -24.92 4.56
N TRP A 63 9.49 -23.87 4.78
CA TRP A 63 9.67 -22.82 3.77
C TRP A 63 10.26 -23.35 2.46
N ASP A 64 11.21 -24.28 2.53
CA ASP A 64 11.84 -24.88 1.35
C ASP A 64 10.81 -25.65 0.52
N ASP A 65 9.99 -26.48 1.16
CA ASP A 65 8.92 -27.22 0.48
C ASP A 65 7.87 -26.27 -0.13
N ALA A 66 7.56 -25.18 0.55
CA ALA A 66 6.60 -24.19 0.05
C ALA A 66 7.13 -23.46 -1.19
N LEU A 67 8.39 -22.99 -1.14
CA LEU A 67 9.03 -22.29 -2.25
C LEU A 67 9.25 -23.22 -3.45
N ASP A 68 9.72 -24.44 -3.23
CA ASP A 68 9.86 -25.44 -4.28
C ASP A 68 8.54 -25.78 -4.95
N SER A 69 7.49 -25.95 -4.15
CA SER A 69 6.15 -26.24 -4.68
C SER A 69 5.61 -25.10 -5.53
N ALA A 70 5.80 -23.85 -5.07
CA ALA A 70 5.39 -22.66 -5.81
C ALA A 70 6.19 -22.50 -7.12
N ALA A 71 7.51 -22.70 -7.06
CA ALA A 71 8.37 -22.61 -8.24
C ALA A 71 8.01 -23.66 -9.29
N ARG A 72 7.81 -24.91 -8.89
CA ARG A 72 7.39 -26.00 -9.81
C ARG A 72 6.04 -25.68 -10.45
N GLY A 73 5.04 -25.24 -9.67
CA GLY A 73 3.75 -24.88 -10.22
C GLY A 73 3.82 -23.75 -11.27
N LEU A 74 4.68 -22.74 -11.06
CA LEU A 74 4.92 -21.70 -12.06
C LEU A 74 5.65 -22.22 -13.30
N ILE A 75 6.64 -23.11 -13.14
CA ILE A 75 7.37 -23.73 -14.25
C ILE A 75 6.42 -24.60 -15.08
N ASP A 76 5.61 -25.44 -14.45
CA ASP A 76 4.64 -26.31 -15.13
C ASP A 76 3.64 -25.52 -15.96
N VAL A 77 3.11 -24.43 -15.41
CA VAL A 77 2.21 -23.53 -16.16
C VAL A 77 2.92 -22.87 -17.33
N HIS A 78 4.16 -22.42 -17.13
CA HIS A 78 4.97 -21.82 -18.19
C HIS A 78 5.26 -22.82 -19.32
N GLU A 79 5.69 -24.02 -19.00
CA GLU A 79 6.01 -25.07 -19.98
C GLU A 79 4.77 -25.53 -20.77
N LYS A 80 3.64 -25.66 -20.07
CA LYS A 80 2.40 -26.16 -20.68
C LYS A 80 1.64 -25.11 -21.50
N TYR A 81 1.62 -23.86 -21.04
CA TYR A 81 0.74 -22.82 -21.58
C TYR A 81 1.47 -21.54 -22.05
N GLY A 82 2.79 -21.50 -21.86
CA GLY A 82 3.62 -20.34 -22.21
C GLY A 82 3.69 -19.26 -21.15
N VAL A 83 4.62 -18.32 -21.33
CA VAL A 83 4.94 -17.25 -20.37
C VAL A 83 3.77 -16.35 -20.02
N HIS A 84 2.85 -16.13 -20.97
CA HIS A 84 1.71 -15.24 -20.77
C HIS A 84 0.50 -15.91 -20.10
N ALA A 85 0.59 -17.20 -19.76
CA ALA A 85 -0.41 -17.86 -18.93
C ALA A 85 -0.30 -17.48 -17.44
N ILE A 86 0.81 -16.81 -17.06
CA ILE A 86 1.02 -16.31 -15.70
C ILE A 86 0.66 -14.83 -15.67
N GLY A 87 -0.23 -14.45 -14.75
CA GLY A 87 -0.55 -13.06 -14.44
C GLY A 87 -0.04 -12.68 -13.06
N VAL A 88 0.41 -11.42 -12.90
CA VAL A 88 0.83 -10.86 -11.62
C VAL A 88 -0.02 -9.65 -11.30
N TYR A 89 -0.69 -9.66 -10.16
CA TYR A 89 -1.39 -8.50 -9.61
C TYR A 89 -0.66 -7.99 -8.37
N MET A 90 -0.25 -6.73 -8.40
CA MET A 90 0.47 -6.09 -7.31
C MET A 90 -0.48 -5.20 -6.52
N GLY A 91 -0.67 -5.51 -5.25
CA GLY A 91 -1.43 -4.69 -4.32
C GLY A 91 -0.61 -3.54 -3.73
N ASN A 92 -1.29 -2.61 -3.07
CA ASN A 92 -0.66 -1.48 -2.39
C ASN A 92 0.42 -1.89 -1.35
N PRO A 93 0.27 -2.97 -0.57
CA PRO A 93 1.32 -3.41 0.36
C PRO A 93 2.68 -3.69 -0.29
N THR A 94 2.73 -3.98 -1.59
CA THR A 94 3.98 -4.22 -2.33
C THR A 94 4.95 -3.04 -2.24
N VAL A 95 4.45 -1.80 -2.29
CA VAL A 95 5.28 -0.58 -2.21
C VAL A 95 5.63 -0.18 -0.78
N HIS A 96 5.05 -0.85 0.21
CA HIS A 96 5.32 -0.63 1.63
C HIS A 96 6.11 -1.77 2.28
N ASN A 97 6.50 -2.77 1.50
CA ASN A 97 7.31 -3.90 1.95
C ASN A 97 8.72 -3.82 1.37
N HIS A 98 9.72 -3.67 2.22
CA HIS A 98 11.11 -3.50 1.81
C HIS A 98 11.62 -4.68 0.96
N GLY A 99 11.31 -5.91 1.36
CA GLY A 99 11.69 -7.11 0.61
C GLY A 99 11.07 -7.13 -0.79
N MET A 100 9.79 -6.80 -0.91
CA MET A 100 9.13 -6.70 -2.22
C MET A 100 9.74 -5.60 -3.08
N MET A 101 9.96 -4.42 -2.52
CA MET A 101 10.55 -3.28 -3.24
C MET A 101 11.92 -3.62 -3.83
N THR A 102 12.73 -4.38 -3.12
CA THR A 102 14.10 -4.71 -3.54
C THR A 102 14.19 -5.94 -4.44
N HIS A 103 13.28 -6.92 -4.32
CA HIS A 103 13.41 -8.23 -4.99
C HIS A 103 12.37 -8.51 -6.07
N GLN A 104 11.21 -7.84 -6.08
CA GLN A 104 10.16 -8.08 -7.07
C GLN A 104 10.64 -7.96 -8.54
N GLY A 105 11.58 -7.05 -8.83
CA GLY A 105 12.11 -6.87 -10.17
C GLY A 105 12.81 -8.13 -10.71
N ASN A 106 13.48 -8.89 -9.87
CA ASN A 106 14.11 -10.15 -10.24
C ASN A 106 13.07 -11.23 -10.55
N LEU A 107 12.03 -11.34 -9.69
CA LEU A 107 10.92 -12.27 -9.92
C LEU A 107 10.24 -11.97 -11.26
N PHE A 108 9.92 -10.71 -11.55
CA PHE A 108 9.25 -10.33 -12.79
C PHE A 108 10.10 -10.59 -14.04
N ARG A 109 11.43 -10.49 -13.92
CA ARG A 109 12.35 -10.82 -14.99
C ARG A 109 12.36 -12.32 -15.28
N LEU A 110 12.30 -13.17 -14.24
CA LEU A 110 12.23 -14.61 -14.37
C LEU A 110 10.89 -15.07 -14.97
N LEU A 111 9.77 -14.51 -14.56
CA LEU A 111 8.44 -14.87 -15.05
C LEU A 111 8.23 -14.50 -16.52
N ARG A 112 8.93 -13.50 -17.07
CA ARG A 112 8.85 -13.05 -18.47
C ARG A 112 7.45 -12.69 -18.98
N THR A 113 6.46 -12.60 -18.11
CA THR A 113 5.09 -12.29 -18.50
C THR A 113 4.90 -10.79 -18.72
N ASN A 114 4.05 -10.42 -19.68
CA ASN A 114 3.56 -9.06 -19.86
C ASN A 114 2.28 -8.78 -19.04
N ASN A 115 1.66 -9.82 -18.49
CA ASN A 115 0.44 -9.73 -17.70
C ASN A 115 0.74 -9.23 -16.27
N ARG A 116 1.02 -7.94 -16.15
CA ARG A 116 1.36 -7.27 -14.88
C ARG A 116 0.32 -6.21 -14.61
N PHE A 117 -0.36 -6.34 -13.48
CA PHE A 117 -1.48 -5.50 -13.11
C PHE A 117 -1.27 -4.89 -11.72
N SER A 118 -1.80 -3.70 -11.52
CA SER A 118 -1.86 -3.05 -10.21
C SER A 118 -3.04 -2.06 -10.19
N ALA A 119 -3.37 -1.57 -9.01
CA ALA A 119 -4.40 -0.54 -8.86
C ALA A 119 -4.01 0.79 -9.55
N THR A 120 -2.73 1.01 -9.83
CA THR A 120 -2.21 2.28 -10.39
C THR A 120 -2.95 2.74 -11.64
N SER A 121 -3.36 1.83 -12.52
CA SER A 121 -4.03 2.16 -13.79
C SER A 121 -5.39 2.84 -13.61
N VAL A 122 -6.10 2.52 -12.54
CA VAL A 122 -7.45 3.08 -12.23
C VAL A 122 -7.43 4.05 -11.05
N ASP A 123 -6.32 4.16 -10.33
CA ASP A 123 -6.16 5.02 -9.17
C ASP A 123 -5.37 6.29 -9.52
N GLN A 124 -4.05 6.18 -9.71
CA GLN A 124 -3.18 7.35 -9.82
C GLN A 124 -2.63 7.61 -11.23
N LEU A 125 -2.92 6.76 -12.22
CA LEU A 125 -2.43 6.95 -13.58
C LEU A 125 -2.80 8.32 -14.20
N PRO A 126 -4.01 8.88 -14.00
CA PRO A 126 -4.33 10.23 -14.47
C PRO A 126 -3.37 11.29 -13.94
N HIS A 127 -3.00 11.23 -12.66
CA HIS A 127 -2.02 12.14 -12.07
C HIS A 127 -0.63 11.95 -12.66
N HIS A 128 -0.20 10.69 -12.89
CA HIS A 128 1.07 10.39 -13.53
C HIS A 128 1.15 10.97 -14.96
N LEU A 129 0.07 10.83 -15.73
CA LEU A 129 0.01 11.37 -17.09
C LEU A 129 0.00 12.89 -17.10
N ALA A 130 -0.81 13.53 -16.25
CA ALA A 130 -0.85 14.98 -16.12
C ALA A 130 0.52 15.52 -15.69
N ALA A 131 1.17 14.91 -14.70
CA ALA A 131 2.50 15.32 -14.27
C ALA A 131 3.55 15.16 -15.37
N LEU A 132 3.50 14.06 -16.15
CA LEU A 132 4.39 13.86 -17.28
C LEU A 132 4.24 14.94 -18.34
N TRP A 133 3.01 15.29 -18.70
CA TRP A 133 2.75 16.28 -19.75
C TRP A 133 3.02 17.73 -19.31
N LEU A 134 2.73 18.06 -18.04
CA LEU A 134 2.92 19.41 -17.53
C LEU A 134 4.37 19.69 -17.07
N PHE A 135 5.03 18.68 -16.50
CA PHE A 135 6.33 18.86 -15.82
C PHE A 135 7.44 17.97 -16.39
N GLY A 136 7.16 17.13 -17.39
CA GLY A 136 8.15 16.28 -18.04
C GLY A 136 8.52 15.01 -17.27
N HIS A 137 7.94 14.76 -16.11
CA HIS A 137 8.19 13.54 -15.35
C HIS A 137 6.97 13.10 -14.56
N LYS A 138 6.63 11.82 -14.64
CA LYS A 138 5.42 11.22 -14.04
C LYS A 138 5.31 11.25 -12.52
N LEU A 139 6.37 11.58 -11.81
CA LEU A 139 6.39 11.66 -10.34
C LEU A 139 6.49 13.10 -9.82
N LEU A 140 6.43 14.11 -10.68
CA LEU A 140 6.42 15.51 -10.27
C LEU A 140 4.99 15.96 -9.98
N PHE A 141 4.42 15.45 -8.89
CA PHE A 141 3.08 15.85 -8.47
C PHE A 141 3.11 17.20 -7.76
N PRO A 142 2.29 18.16 -8.17
CA PRO A 142 2.11 19.38 -7.39
C PRO A 142 1.33 19.04 -6.11
N ILE A 143 1.89 19.40 -4.95
CA ILE A 143 1.26 19.19 -3.66
C ILE A 143 0.84 20.57 -3.12
N PRO A 144 -0.47 20.83 -2.94
CA PRO A 144 -0.95 22.10 -2.41
C PRO A 144 -0.42 22.36 -0.99
N ASP A 145 0.15 23.55 -0.78
CA ASP A 145 0.62 23.98 0.55
C ASP A 145 -0.54 24.57 1.36
N ILE A 146 -1.31 23.71 2.01
CA ILE A 146 -2.47 24.12 2.80
C ILE A 146 -2.13 24.99 3.99
N ASP A 147 -0.93 24.88 4.53
CA ASP A 147 -0.51 25.64 5.72
C ASP A 147 -0.24 27.12 5.40
N ARG A 148 0.09 27.43 4.14
CA ARG A 148 0.40 28.79 3.66
C ARG A 148 -0.59 29.34 2.64
N SER A 149 -1.62 28.55 2.28
CA SER A 149 -2.66 29.01 1.36
C SER A 149 -3.74 29.80 2.09
N ASP A 150 -4.25 30.82 1.42
CA ASP A 150 -5.35 31.65 1.91
C ASP A 150 -6.71 31.15 1.43
N TYR A 151 -6.70 30.47 0.28
CA TYR A 151 -7.89 29.92 -0.35
C TYR A 151 -7.58 28.57 -0.98
N MET A 152 -8.53 27.64 -0.92
CA MET A 152 -8.42 26.33 -1.57
C MET A 152 -9.72 25.96 -2.27
N LEU A 153 -9.62 25.66 -3.57
CA LEU A 153 -10.69 25.07 -4.36
C LEU A 153 -10.43 23.59 -4.52
N MET A 154 -11.34 22.74 -4.06
CA MET A 154 -11.27 21.29 -4.23
C MET A 154 -12.34 20.83 -5.21
N LEU A 155 -11.91 20.13 -6.27
CA LEU A 155 -12.79 19.62 -7.34
C LEU A 155 -12.70 18.08 -7.36
N GLY A 156 -13.81 17.39 -7.10
CA GLY A 156 -13.90 15.94 -7.20
C GLY A 156 -12.96 15.17 -6.25
N ALA A 157 -12.52 15.74 -5.15
CA ALA A 157 -11.60 15.13 -4.20
C ALA A 157 -12.15 15.13 -2.78
N ASN A 158 -11.99 14.02 -2.07
CA ASN A 158 -12.28 13.92 -0.64
C ASN A 158 -10.99 13.65 0.16
N PRO A 159 -10.23 14.70 0.54
CA PRO A 159 -8.98 14.51 1.26
C PRO A 159 -9.15 13.92 2.66
N ILE A 160 -10.34 13.98 3.24
CA ILE A 160 -10.63 13.40 4.56
C ILE A 160 -10.67 11.87 4.48
N ALA A 161 -11.16 11.31 3.36
CA ALA A 161 -11.25 9.86 3.19
C ALA A 161 -9.88 9.19 2.98
N SER A 162 -8.96 9.84 2.24
CA SER A 162 -7.69 9.23 1.80
C SER A 162 -6.47 10.15 1.94
N ASN A 163 -6.53 11.20 2.72
CA ASN A 163 -5.55 12.30 2.73
C ASN A 163 -5.34 12.91 1.32
N GLY A 164 -6.39 12.90 0.48
CA GLY A 164 -6.30 13.37 -0.90
C GLY A 164 -5.40 12.53 -1.79
N SER A 165 -5.32 11.22 -1.55
CA SER A 165 -4.44 10.30 -2.26
C SER A 165 -2.96 10.70 -2.16
N ILE A 166 -2.41 11.36 -3.18
CA ILE A 166 -1.00 11.79 -3.23
C ILE A 166 -0.72 13.07 -2.43
N TRP A 167 -1.74 13.76 -1.98
CA TRP A 167 -1.55 15.02 -1.23
C TRP A 167 -0.72 14.87 0.05
N THR A 168 -0.77 13.69 0.68
CA THR A 168 0.07 13.34 1.85
C THR A 168 0.08 14.39 2.96
N VAL A 169 -1.10 14.95 3.27
CA VAL A 169 -1.26 15.98 4.32
C VAL A 169 -1.66 15.30 5.64
N PRO A 170 -0.73 15.12 6.58
CA PRO A 170 -1.06 14.57 7.89
C PRO A 170 -2.07 15.47 8.62
N ASP A 171 -3.06 14.83 9.30
CA ASP A 171 -4.14 15.53 10.00
C ASP A 171 -4.89 16.56 9.12
N VAL A 172 -5.21 16.14 7.90
CA VAL A 172 -5.83 17.00 6.88
C VAL A 172 -7.08 17.72 7.37
N LYS A 173 -7.91 17.03 8.17
CA LYS A 173 -9.14 17.60 8.75
C LYS A 173 -8.85 18.81 9.63
N LYS A 174 -7.82 18.74 10.48
CA LYS A 174 -7.40 19.85 11.34
C LYS A 174 -6.82 20.99 10.51
N ARG A 175 -6.03 20.69 9.48
CA ARG A 175 -5.43 21.70 8.61
C ARG A 175 -6.47 22.43 7.76
N ILE A 176 -7.48 21.73 7.22
CA ILE A 176 -8.62 22.35 6.53
C ILE A 176 -9.39 23.27 7.48
N LYS A 177 -9.69 22.83 8.71
CA LYS A 177 -10.34 23.68 9.71
C LYS A 177 -9.51 24.90 10.04
N ALA A 178 -8.20 24.78 10.13
CA ALA A 178 -7.32 25.93 10.39
C ALA A 178 -7.33 26.93 9.23
N LEU A 179 -7.36 26.47 7.99
CA LEU A 179 -7.53 27.33 6.82
C LEU A 179 -8.86 28.06 6.86
N GLN A 180 -9.97 27.36 7.10
CA GLN A 180 -11.31 27.96 7.21
C GLN A 180 -11.40 28.99 8.34
N ALA A 181 -10.75 28.74 9.46
CA ALA A 181 -10.73 29.68 10.59
C ALA A 181 -9.97 30.97 10.27
N ARG A 182 -8.98 30.93 9.39
CA ARG A 182 -8.21 32.12 8.97
C ARG A 182 -8.95 32.95 7.92
N TYR A 183 -9.57 32.33 6.95
CA TYR A 183 -9.98 32.96 5.70
C TYR A 183 -11.45 32.72 5.30
N GLY A 184 -12.19 31.95 6.10
CA GLY A 184 -13.57 31.59 5.80
C GLY A 184 -13.74 30.21 5.11
N PRO A 185 -14.95 29.91 4.64
CA PRO A 185 -15.25 28.58 4.12
C PRO A 185 -14.45 28.26 2.86
N THR A 186 -13.86 27.06 2.85
CA THR A 186 -13.22 26.49 1.65
C THR A 186 -14.29 26.09 0.65
N ALA A 187 -14.13 26.51 -0.60
CA ALA A 187 -15.04 26.08 -1.66
C ALA A 187 -14.75 24.60 -2.02
N MET A 188 -15.73 23.75 -1.79
CA MET A 188 -15.72 22.35 -2.21
C MET A 188 -16.80 22.19 -3.28
N THR A 189 -16.44 21.69 -4.46
CA THR A 189 -17.37 21.36 -5.52
C THR A 189 -17.18 19.91 -5.94
N GLY A 190 -18.26 19.19 -5.98
CA GLY A 190 -18.31 17.78 -6.39
C GLY A 190 -18.77 16.86 -5.27
N ASP A 191 -19.73 16.01 -5.57
CA ASP A 191 -20.16 14.92 -4.74
C ASP A 191 -19.06 13.86 -4.78
N GLY A 192 -18.41 13.63 -3.62
CA GLY A 192 -17.44 12.57 -3.44
C GLY A 192 -18.09 11.32 -2.87
#